data_daf66c4002e743111b550b3b1a27a5f9
#
_entry.id   daf66c4002e743111b550b3b1a27a5f9
#
_cell.length_a   1.000
_cell.length_b   1.000
_cell.length_c   1.000
_cell.angle_alpha   90.00
_cell.angle_beta   90.00
_cell.angle_gamma   90.00
#
_symmetry.space_group_name_H-M   'P 1'
#
loop_
_entity.id
_entity.type
_entity.pdbx_description
1 polymer ?
#
loop_
_entity_poly.entity_id
_entity_poly.type
_entity_poly.pdbx_seq_one_letter_code
_entity_poly.pdbx_strand_id
1 'polypeptide(L)'
;MAIKILSVDDEQDLEALLTQYFRRKIRKGEYEFSFAHNGLEALRMMLDHPDFDIILSDINMPEMDGLTLLTKINEMRNPALKCIIVSAYGDMENIRTAMNHGAFDFATKPIDMEDLERTIEKAVEQISFIKEAQKEHHQLEEIQYDLNVAREIQQSILPKQFPPFPQYKQFDLYATMSAAKAVGGDFYDFFLVDDNHLGFTIADVSDKGIPAAIFMAISRTVIRATALRQLSPAVCMKESNDLLCRES
;
A
#
# COMPACT_ATOMS: atom_id res chain seq x y z
N MET A 1 -4.22 -11.80 -14.11
CA MET A 1 -5.59 -12.00 -13.61
C MET A 1 -6.54 -11.71 -14.75
N ALA A 2 -7.63 -12.47 -14.88
CA ALA A 2 -8.69 -12.15 -15.83
C ALA A 2 -9.37 -10.81 -15.46
N ILE A 3 -9.75 -10.03 -16.46
CA ILE A 3 -10.60 -8.85 -16.27
C ILE A 3 -12.04 -9.33 -16.12
N LYS A 4 -12.66 -8.99 -15.00
CA LYS A 4 -14.03 -9.39 -14.66
C LYS A 4 -15.03 -8.34 -15.13
N ILE A 5 -15.91 -8.74 -16.03
CA ILE A 5 -16.87 -7.88 -16.70
C ILE A 5 -18.27 -8.33 -16.32
N LEU A 6 -19.08 -7.46 -15.71
CA LEU A 6 -20.48 -7.69 -15.48
C LEU A 6 -21.30 -6.96 -16.56
N SER A 7 -22.03 -7.71 -17.37
CA SER A 7 -22.97 -7.16 -18.34
C SER A 7 -24.37 -7.15 -17.73
N VAL A 8 -25.00 -5.99 -17.76
CA VAL A 8 -26.31 -5.75 -17.17
C VAL A 8 -27.27 -5.28 -18.25
N ASP A 9 -28.16 -6.15 -18.68
CA ASP A 9 -29.09 -5.89 -19.78
C ASP A 9 -30.30 -6.86 -19.64
N ASP A 10 -31.50 -6.40 -19.81
CA ASP A 10 -32.70 -7.23 -19.77
C ASP A 10 -32.92 -8.06 -21.05
N GLU A 11 -32.16 -7.76 -22.11
CA GLU A 11 -32.15 -8.51 -23.36
C GLU A 11 -31.17 -9.70 -23.29
N GLN A 12 -31.70 -10.94 -23.22
CA GLN A 12 -30.88 -12.17 -23.13
C GLN A 12 -30.00 -12.43 -24.35
N ASP A 13 -30.36 -11.88 -25.52
CA ASP A 13 -29.57 -12.05 -26.75
C ASP A 13 -28.18 -11.43 -26.66
N LEU A 14 -27.99 -10.41 -25.85
CA LEU A 14 -26.69 -9.75 -25.66
C LEU A 14 -25.67 -10.67 -24.97
N GLU A 15 -26.10 -11.51 -24.03
CA GLU A 15 -25.25 -12.51 -23.37
C GLU A 15 -24.59 -13.47 -24.38
N ALA A 16 -25.41 -14.03 -25.27
CA ALA A 16 -24.95 -14.94 -26.32
C ALA A 16 -23.96 -14.22 -27.27
N LEU A 17 -24.26 -12.98 -27.64
CA LEU A 17 -23.45 -12.17 -28.54
C LEU A 17 -22.07 -11.87 -27.94
N LEU A 18 -22.01 -11.37 -26.68
CA LEU A 18 -20.77 -11.06 -25.98
C LEU A 18 -19.93 -12.32 -25.78
N THR A 19 -20.53 -13.42 -25.32
CA THR A 19 -19.83 -14.69 -25.10
C THR A 19 -19.25 -15.26 -26.40
N GLN A 20 -19.97 -15.14 -27.50
CA GLN A 20 -19.52 -15.62 -28.81
C GLN A 20 -18.37 -14.74 -29.36
N TYR A 21 -18.51 -13.44 -29.30
CA TYR A 21 -17.50 -12.51 -29.82
C TYR A 21 -16.20 -12.61 -29.02
N PHE A 22 -16.28 -12.53 -27.70
CA PHE A 22 -15.09 -12.57 -26.82
C PHE A 22 -14.60 -13.98 -26.47
N ARG A 23 -15.12 -15.04 -27.10
CA ARG A 23 -14.79 -16.45 -26.83
C ARG A 23 -13.29 -16.76 -26.75
N ARG A 24 -12.47 -16.07 -27.57
CA ARG A 24 -11.01 -16.26 -27.58
C ARG A 24 -10.37 -15.69 -26.32
N LYS A 25 -10.75 -14.49 -25.91
CA LYS A 25 -10.28 -13.82 -24.68
C LYS A 25 -10.74 -14.58 -23.43
N ILE A 26 -11.98 -15.08 -23.44
CA ILE A 26 -12.51 -15.91 -22.36
C ILE A 26 -11.71 -17.23 -22.22
N ARG A 27 -11.47 -17.94 -23.32
CA ARG A 27 -10.70 -19.20 -23.31
C ARG A 27 -9.24 -19.03 -22.88
N LYS A 28 -8.66 -17.88 -23.12
CA LYS A 28 -7.30 -17.54 -22.65
C LYS A 28 -7.27 -17.08 -21.22
N GLY A 29 -8.40 -16.92 -20.56
CA GLY A 29 -8.50 -16.36 -19.21
C GLY A 29 -8.14 -14.88 -19.14
N GLU A 30 -8.29 -14.15 -20.25
CA GLU A 30 -8.08 -12.70 -20.31
C GLU A 30 -9.33 -11.96 -19.79
N TYR A 31 -10.53 -12.43 -20.15
CA TYR A 31 -11.82 -11.89 -19.73
C TYR A 31 -12.68 -12.97 -19.06
N GLU A 32 -13.46 -12.55 -18.08
CA GLU A 32 -14.47 -13.32 -17.39
C GLU A 32 -15.77 -12.51 -17.38
N PHE A 33 -16.82 -13.05 -18.02
CA PHE A 33 -18.12 -12.38 -18.09
C PHE A 33 -19.09 -12.97 -17.08
N SER A 34 -19.82 -12.09 -16.42
CA SER A 34 -21.01 -12.40 -15.64
C SER A 34 -22.18 -11.57 -16.15
N PHE A 35 -23.41 -12.02 -15.96
CA PHE A 35 -24.60 -11.39 -16.52
C PHE A 35 -25.64 -11.13 -15.43
N ALA A 36 -26.31 -10.00 -15.53
CA ALA A 36 -27.44 -9.61 -14.70
C ALA A 36 -28.53 -8.98 -15.57
N HIS A 37 -29.80 -9.15 -15.22
CA HIS A 37 -30.92 -8.72 -16.05
C HIS A 37 -31.55 -7.40 -15.61
N ASN A 38 -31.06 -6.80 -14.55
CA ASN A 38 -31.45 -5.47 -14.07
C ASN A 38 -30.39 -4.93 -13.08
N GLY A 39 -30.48 -3.64 -12.77
CA GLY A 39 -29.52 -2.99 -11.88
C GLY A 39 -29.55 -3.51 -10.44
N LEU A 40 -30.70 -4.03 -9.96
CA LEU A 40 -30.79 -4.58 -8.61
C LEU A 40 -30.06 -5.91 -8.48
N GLU A 41 -30.17 -6.78 -9.48
CA GLU A 41 -29.43 -8.04 -9.58
C GLU A 41 -27.92 -7.76 -9.68
N ALA A 42 -27.52 -6.83 -10.55
CA ALA A 42 -26.15 -6.40 -10.68
C ALA A 42 -25.55 -5.93 -9.35
N LEU A 43 -26.29 -5.09 -8.61
CA LEU A 43 -25.85 -4.58 -7.31
C LEU A 43 -25.65 -5.71 -6.29
N ARG A 44 -26.54 -6.72 -6.26
CA ARG A 44 -26.37 -7.91 -5.41
C ARG A 44 -25.12 -8.69 -5.78
N MET A 45 -24.91 -8.95 -7.07
CA MET A 45 -23.71 -9.65 -7.55
C MET A 45 -22.42 -8.89 -7.19
N MET A 46 -22.43 -7.57 -7.27
CA MET A 46 -21.28 -6.74 -6.89
C MET A 46 -21.01 -6.75 -5.38
N LEU A 47 -22.03 -6.93 -4.54
CA LEU A 47 -21.85 -7.07 -3.09
C LEU A 47 -21.30 -8.46 -2.72
N ASP A 48 -21.74 -9.51 -3.41
CA ASP A 48 -21.26 -10.88 -3.20
C ASP A 48 -19.86 -11.10 -3.80
N HIS A 49 -19.56 -10.42 -4.90
CA HIS A 49 -18.30 -10.48 -5.65
C HIS A 49 -17.78 -9.06 -5.95
N PRO A 50 -17.06 -8.44 -5.00
CA PRO A 50 -16.64 -7.03 -5.12
C PRO A 50 -15.46 -6.80 -6.09
N ASP A 51 -15.04 -7.81 -6.82
CA ASP A 51 -13.84 -7.84 -7.66
C ASP A 51 -14.11 -7.64 -9.17
N PHE A 52 -15.29 -7.13 -9.53
CA PHE A 52 -15.57 -6.70 -10.89
C PHE A 52 -14.69 -5.50 -11.27
N ASP A 53 -14.24 -5.52 -12.53
CA ASP A 53 -13.41 -4.47 -13.12
C ASP A 53 -14.21 -3.51 -14.00
N ILE A 54 -15.17 -4.08 -14.77
CA ILE A 54 -15.97 -3.33 -15.74
C ILE A 54 -17.43 -3.72 -15.58
N ILE A 55 -18.30 -2.73 -15.59
CA ILE A 55 -19.74 -2.90 -15.70
C ILE A 55 -20.17 -2.38 -17.08
N LEU A 56 -20.80 -3.24 -17.89
CA LEU A 56 -21.50 -2.82 -19.11
C LEU A 56 -22.99 -2.75 -18.75
N SER A 57 -23.57 -1.59 -18.72
CA SER A 57 -24.96 -1.42 -18.26
C SER A 57 -25.84 -0.78 -19.31
N ASP A 58 -26.93 -1.44 -19.68
CA ASP A 58 -28.03 -0.74 -20.37
C ASP A 58 -28.62 0.34 -19.45
N ILE A 59 -29.16 1.38 -20.06
CA ILE A 59 -29.88 2.46 -19.35
C ILE A 59 -31.28 1.99 -18.99
N ASN A 60 -32.02 1.42 -19.94
CA ASN A 60 -33.45 1.18 -19.85
C ASN A 60 -33.72 -0.26 -19.37
N MET A 61 -33.70 -0.48 -18.07
CA MET A 61 -33.96 -1.80 -17.47
C MET A 61 -35.08 -1.75 -16.42
N PRO A 62 -35.78 -2.87 -16.20
CA PRO A 62 -36.79 -2.96 -15.14
C PRO A 62 -36.15 -2.90 -13.75
N GLU A 63 -36.95 -2.64 -12.72
CA GLU A 63 -36.61 -2.58 -11.30
C GLU A 63 -35.59 -1.48 -10.95
N MET A 64 -34.40 -1.47 -11.53
CA MET A 64 -33.38 -0.45 -11.36
C MET A 64 -32.73 -0.17 -12.72
N ASP A 65 -32.85 1.05 -13.19
CA ASP A 65 -32.24 1.53 -14.43
C ASP A 65 -30.72 1.71 -14.31
N GLY A 66 -30.04 1.84 -15.47
CA GLY A 66 -28.59 1.96 -15.52
C GLY A 66 -28.03 3.25 -14.94
N LEU A 67 -28.79 4.35 -14.95
CA LEU A 67 -28.35 5.61 -14.34
C LEU A 67 -28.38 5.56 -12.81
N THR A 68 -29.40 4.90 -12.26
CA THR A 68 -29.48 4.60 -10.83
C THR A 68 -28.37 3.65 -10.41
N LEU A 69 -28.12 2.58 -11.18
CA LEU A 69 -27.00 1.67 -10.94
C LEU A 69 -25.66 2.39 -10.96
N LEU A 70 -25.40 3.25 -11.94
CA LEU A 70 -24.19 4.06 -12.05
C LEU A 70 -23.99 4.93 -10.79
N THR A 71 -25.08 5.53 -10.29
CA THR A 71 -25.01 6.32 -9.06
C THR A 71 -24.56 5.47 -7.87
N LYS A 72 -25.09 4.23 -7.75
CA LYS A 72 -24.70 3.29 -6.71
C LYS A 72 -23.26 2.81 -6.84
N ILE A 73 -22.79 2.56 -8.06
CA ILE A 73 -21.39 2.23 -8.35
C ILE A 73 -20.46 3.35 -7.87
N ASN A 74 -20.80 4.60 -8.15
CA ASN A 74 -20.00 5.75 -7.74
C ASN A 74 -19.97 5.95 -6.22
N GLU A 75 -21.04 5.60 -5.51
CA GLU A 75 -21.07 5.59 -4.04
C GLU A 75 -20.05 4.62 -3.43
N MET A 76 -19.66 3.54 -4.14
CA MET A 76 -18.65 2.57 -3.69
C MET A 76 -17.22 3.14 -3.70
N ARG A 77 -16.99 4.25 -4.38
CA ARG A 77 -15.69 4.96 -4.45
C ARG A 77 -14.50 4.08 -4.87
N ASN A 78 -14.76 3.07 -5.74
CA ASN A 78 -13.70 2.25 -6.30
C ASN A 78 -13.18 2.85 -7.62
N PRO A 79 -12.00 3.49 -7.67
CA PRO A 79 -11.50 4.12 -8.88
C PRO A 79 -11.11 3.12 -9.97
N ALA A 80 -10.87 1.86 -9.60
CA ALA A 80 -10.53 0.79 -10.54
C ALA A 80 -11.75 0.13 -11.19
N LEU A 81 -12.98 0.38 -10.70
CA LEU A 81 -14.20 -0.09 -11.33
C LEU A 81 -14.65 0.92 -12.39
N LYS A 82 -14.89 0.45 -13.62
CA LYS A 82 -15.34 1.28 -14.74
C LYS A 82 -16.73 0.89 -15.17
N CYS A 83 -17.61 1.88 -15.32
CA CYS A 83 -18.96 1.66 -15.85
C CYS A 83 -19.03 2.21 -17.28
N ILE A 84 -19.35 1.35 -18.25
CA ILE A 84 -19.61 1.69 -19.64
C ILE A 84 -21.12 1.56 -19.85
N ILE A 85 -21.74 2.61 -20.34
CA ILE A 85 -23.19 2.64 -20.58
C ILE A 85 -23.48 2.15 -22.01
N VAL A 86 -24.46 1.28 -22.12
CA VAL A 86 -25.01 0.84 -23.39
C VAL A 86 -26.39 1.51 -23.56
N SER A 87 -26.64 2.17 -24.68
CA SER A 87 -27.88 2.95 -24.85
C SER A 87 -28.41 2.84 -26.28
N ALA A 88 -29.72 3.02 -26.45
CA ALA A 88 -30.34 3.03 -27.75
C ALA A 88 -29.88 4.23 -28.59
N TYR A 89 -29.84 4.06 -29.93
CA TYR A 89 -29.53 5.15 -30.85
C TYR A 89 -30.52 6.31 -30.70
N GLY A 90 -30.01 7.52 -30.48
CA GLY A 90 -30.83 8.72 -30.28
C GLY A 90 -31.04 9.14 -28.83
N ASP A 91 -30.64 8.35 -27.86
CA ASP A 91 -30.81 8.67 -26.43
C ASP A 91 -29.68 9.55 -25.86
N MET A 92 -29.37 10.63 -26.59
CA MET A 92 -28.24 11.51 -26.29
C MET A 92 -28.37 12.25 -24.94
N GLU A 93 -29.59 12.45 -24.45
CA GLU A 93 -29.81 13.12 -23.17
C GLU A 93 -29.40 12.22 -22.00
N ASN A 94 -29.80 10.95 -22.01
CA ASN A 94 -29.42 9.96 -21.01
C ASN A 94 -27.92 9.64 -21.06
N ILE A 95 -27.32 9.54 -22.27
CA ILE A 95 -25.87 9.38 -22.44
C ILE A 95 -25.12 10.55 -21.79
N ARG A 96 -25.55 11.79 -22.07
CA ARG A 96 -24.95 13.00 -21.46
C ARG A 96 -25.07 12.97 -19.94
N THR A 97 -26.22 12.56 -19.43
CA THR A 97 -26.45 12.42 -17.98
C THR A 97 -25.51 11.38 -17.38
N ALA A 98 -25.39 10.22 -18.01
CA ALA A 98 -24.47 9.15 -17.56
C ALA A 98 -23.00 9.65 -17.53
N MET A 99 -22.54 10.31 -18.59
CA MET A 99 -21.18 10.85 -18.65
C MET A 99 -20.94 11.91 -17.56
N ASN A 100 -21.90 12.80 -17.32
CA ASN A 100 -21.82 13.78 -16.23
C ASN A 100 -21.83 13.13 -14.83
N HIS A 101 -22.44 11.96 -14.70
CA HIS A 101 -22.46 11.17 -13.48
C HIS A 101 -21.25 10.21 -13.37
N GLY A 102 -20.24 10.33 -14.23
CA GLY A 102 -18.99 9.60 -14.10
C GLY A 102 -18.97 8.22 -14.76
N ALA A 103 -19.83 7.98 -15.74
CA ALA A 103 -19.64 6.83 -16.64
C ALA A 103 -18.28 6.95 -17.33
N PHE A 104 -17.60 5.82 -17.51
CA PHE A 104 -16.28 5.80 -18.17
C PHE A 104 -16.38 6.13 -19.66
N ASP A 105 -17.33 5.49 -20.33
CA ASP A 105 -17.61 5.67 -21.77
C ASP A 105 -19.02 5.13 -22.05
N PHE A 106 -19.43 5.15 -23.32
CA PHE A 106 -20.71 4.62 -23.75
C PHE A 106 -20.58 3.83 -25.07
N ALA A 107 -21.53 2.95 -25.33
CA ALA A 107 -21.76 2.28 -26.61
C ALA A 107 -23.21 2.44 -27.03
N THR A 108 -23.48 2.52 -28.33
CA THR A 108 -24.85 2.67 -28.87
C THR A 108 -25.38 1.34 -29.44
N LYS A 109 -26.65 1.04 -29.18
CA LYS A 109 -27.36 -0.07 -29.84
C LYS A 109 -27.82 0.36 -31.25
N PRO A 110 -27.66 -0.47 -32.32
CA PRO A 110 -27.07 -1.82 -32.29
C PRO A 110 -25.57 -1.75 -31.99
N ILE A 111 -25.10 -2.65 -31.10
CA ILE A 111 -23.73 -2.60 -30.60
C ILE A 111 -22.75 -2.98 -31.73
N ASP A 112 -21.86 -2.05 -32.06
CA ASP A 112 -20.66 -2.39 -32.82
C ASP A 112 -19.64 -3.06 -31.89
N MET A 113 -19.44 -4.35 -32.10
CA MET A 113 -18.58 -5.16 -31.23
C MET A 113 -17.11 -4.76 -31.29
N GLU A 114 -16.63 -4.21 -32.42
CA GLU A 114 -15.25 -3.72 -32.54
C GLU A 114 -15.08 -2.41 -31.73
N ASP A 115 -16.07 -1.53 -31.74
CA ASP A 115 -16.05 -0.30 -30.97
C ASP A 115 -16.18 -0.57 -29.47
N LEU A 116 -17.06 -1.50 -29.08
CA LEU A 116 -17.16 -1.97 -27.68
C LEU A 116 -15.85 -2.59 -27.20
N GLU A 117 -15.19 -3.41 -28.02
CA GLU A 117 -13.90 -4.00 -27.67
C GLU A 117 -12.85 -2.92 -27.41
N ARG A 118 -12.75 -1.91 -28.27
CA ARG A 118 -11.83 -0.77 -28.07
C ARG A 118 -12.13 -0.01 -26.79
N THR A 119 -13.41 0.18 -26.47
CA THR A 119 -13.84 0.85 -25.25
C THR A 119 -13.46 0.04 -24.00
N ILE A 120 -13.67 -1.28 -24.03
CA ILE A 120 -13.23 -2.20 -22.98
C ILE A 120 -11.69 -2.16 -22.84
N GLU A 121 -10.94 -2.19 -23.93
CA GLU A 121 -9.47 -2.14 -23.90
C GLU A 121 -8.95 -0.85 -23.27
N LYS A 122 -9.54 0.31 -23.58
CA LYS A 122 -9.23 1.59 -22.92
C LYS A 122 -9.52 1.53 -21.41
N ALA A 123 -10.66 0.92 -21.02
CA ALA A 123 -10.99 0.75 -19.61
C ALA A 123 -9.96 -0.13 -18.90
N VAL A 124 -9.58 -1.26 -19.51
CA VAL A 124 -8.56 -2.19 -19.00
C VAL A 124 -7.22 -1.50 -18.80
N GLU A 125 -6.79 -0.68 -19.75
CA GLU A 125 -5.54 0.09 -19.64
C GLU A 125 -5.57 1.03 -18.41
N GLN A 126 -6.67 1.79 -18.25
CA GLN A 126 -6.82 2.66 -17.07
C GLN A 126 -6.90 1.90 -15.75
N ILE A 127 -7.63 0.78 -15.72
CA ILE A 127 -7.74 -0.08 -14.53
C ILE A 127 -6.36 -0.60 -14.14
N SER A 128 -5.59 -1.07 -15.11
CA SER A 128 -4.24 -1.60 -14.89
C SER A 128 -3.32 -0.54 -14.28
N PHE A 129 -3.34 0.67 -14.83
CA PHE A 129 -2.57 1.80 -14.30
C PHE A 129 -2.96 2.15 -12.85
N ILE A 130 -4.28 2.19 -12.56
CA ILE A 130 -4.76 2.51 -11.21
C ILE A 130 -4.35 1.41 -10.22
N LYS A 131 -4.52 0.13 -10.59
CA LYS A 131 -4.14 -1.01 -9.72
C LYS A 131 -2.64 -1.06 -9.45
N GLU A 132 -1.82 -0.75 -10.46
CA GLU A 132 -0.36 -0.67 -10.30
C GLU A 132 0.04 0.46 -9.34
N ALA A 133 -0.51 1.66 -9.54
CA ALA A 133 -0.26 2.79 -8.64
C ALA A 133 -0.71 2.52 -7.19
N GLN A 134 -1.86 1.87 -7.00
CA GLN A 134 -2.34 1.46 -5.67
C GLN A 134 -1.40 0.44 -5.01
N LYS A 135 -0.91 -0.53 -5.78
CA LYS A 135 0.04 -1.54 -5.29
C LYS A 135 1.37 -0.90 -4.86
N GLU A 136 1.91 0.01 -5.68
CA GLU A 136 3.13 0.75 -5.34
C GLU A 136 2.94 1.60 -4.08
N HIS A 137 1.81 2.29 -3.97
CA HIS A 137 1.49 3.09 -2.79
C HIS A 137 1.43 2.24 -1.53
N HIS A 138 0.75 1.10 -1.58
CA HIS A 138 0.66 0.18 -0.44
C HIS A 138 2.04 -0.37 -0.01
N GLN A 139 2.90 -0.73 -0.98
CA GLN A 139 4.26 -1.17 -0.69
C GLN A 139 5.10 -0.07 -0.02
N LEU A 140 4.93 1.19 -0.45
CA LEU A 140 5.61 2.32 0.19
C LEU A 140 5.11 2.55 1.63
N GLU A 141 3.82 2.40 1.89
CA GLU A 141 3.25 2.49 3.23
C GLU A 141 3.79 1.39 4.16
N GLU A 142 3.87 0.13 3.68
CA GLU A 142 4.46 -0.98 4.44
C GLU A 142 5.93 -0.71 4.79
N ILE A 143 6.75 -0.30 3.82
CA ILE A 143 8.16 0.05 4.06
C ILE A 143 8.28 1.19 5.07
N GLN A 144 7.43 2.21 4.97
CA GLN A 144 7.46 3.34 5.90
C GLN A 144 7.05 2.93 7.32
N TYR A 145 6.09 2.02 7.44
CA TYR A 145 5.70 1.44 8.72
C TYR A 145 6.85 0.67 9.37
N ASP A 146 7.51 -0.22 8.61
CA ASP A 146 8.65 -1.01 9.10
C ASP A 146 9.82 -0.11 9.55
N LEU A 147 10.11 0.96 8.79
CA LEU A 147 11.11 1.95 9.17
C LEU A 147 10.77 2.70 10.46
N ASN A 148 9.49 3.00 10.69
CA ASN A 148 9.05 3.64 11.93
C ASN A 148 9.19 2.70 13.13
N VAL A 149 8.82 1.42 12.98
CA VAL A 149 9.03 0.39 14.01
C VAL A 149 10.53 0.24 14.33
N ALA A 150 11.38 0.17 13.30
CA ALA A 150 12.84 0.10 13.47
C ALA A 150 13.38 1.33 14.25
N ARG A 151 12.87 2.52 13.95
CA ARG A 151 13.21 3.76 14.69
C ARG A 151 12.83 3.67 16.16
N GLU A 152 11.63 3.20 16.47
CA GLU A 152 11.16 3.06 17.85
C GLU A 152 12.02 2.06 18.63
N ILE A 153 12.35 0.91 18.01
CA ILE A 153 13.25 -0.08 18.60
C ILE A 153 14.62 0.55 18.86
N GLN A 154 15.22 1.22 17.87
CA GLN A 154 16.51 1.87 18.02
C GLN A 154 16.52 2.91 19.13
N GLN A 155 15.51 3.77 19.16
CA GLN A 155 15.38 4.76 20.24
C GLN A 155 15.13 4.14 21.62
N SER A 156 14.52 2.95 21.68
CA SER A 156 14.29 2.26 22.97
C SER A 156 15.58 1.72 23.59
N ILE A 157 16.59 1.47 22.77
CA ILE A 157 17.90 1.01 23.21
C ILE A 157 18.67 2.12 23.93
N LEU A 158 18.48 3.38 23.53
CA LEU A 158 19.19 4.53 24.10
C LEU A 158 18.60 4.96 25.44
N PRO A 159 19.43 5.47 26.37
CA PRO A 159 18.94 6.04 27.62
C PRO A 159 18.02 7.24 27.37
N LYS A 160 16.80 7.21 27.95
CA LYS A 160 15.77 8.25 27.76
C LYS A 160 15.42 9.04 29.02
N GLN A 161 15.82 8.55 30.19
CA GLN A 161 15.49 9.21 31.50
C GLN A 161 16.55 10.22 31.86
N PHE A 162 16.14 11.45 32.17
CA PHE A 162 17.00 12.54 32.58
C PHE A 162 16.39 13.29 33.76
N PRO A 163 17.18 13.60 34.80
CA PRO A 163 18.56 13.17 35.02
C PRO A 163 18.63 11.64 35.25
N PRO A 164 19.64 10.94 34.67
CA PRO A 164 19.71 9.48 34.78
C PRO A 164 20.10 8.98 36.18
N PHE A 165 20.81 9.79 36.95
CA PHE A 165 21.35 9.44 38.26
C PHE A 165 21.04 10.56 39.29
N PRO A 166 19.78 10.76 39.68
CA PRO A 166 19.38 11.91 40.51
C PRO A 166 20.00 11.90 41.94
N GLN A 167 20.53 10.76 42.36
CA GLN A 167 21.24 10.62 43.66
C GLN A 167 22.66 11.24 43.65
N TYR A 168 23.26 11.41 42.47
CA TYR A 168 24.59 11.99 42.31
C TYR A 168 24.49 13.49 42.00
N LYS A 169 24.78 14.35 42.99
CA LYS A 169 24.71 15.81 42.85
C LYS A 169 25.97 16.46 42.31
N GLN A 170 27.00 15.67 42.07
CA GLN A 170 28.33 16.15 41.65
C GLN A 170 28.41 16.47 40.17
N PHE A 171 27.47 15.95 39.37
CA PHE A 171 27.38 16.18 37.92
C PHE A 171 25.94 16.22 37.46
N ASP A 172 25.71 16.84 36.33
CA ASP A 172 24.48 16.78 35.57
C ASP A 172 24.76 16.19 34.17
N LEU A 173 23.86 15.36 33.68
CA LEU A 173 24.03 14.65 32.43
C LEU A 173 22.77 14.74 31.61
N TYR A 174 22.93 15.18 30.39
CA TYR A 174 21.89 15.21 29.35
C TYR A 174 22.46 14.78 28.03
N ALA A 175 21.68 14.02 27.24
CA ALA A 175 22.03 13.62 25.88
C ALA A 175 20.79 13.59 25.01
N THR A 176 20.97 13.90 23.74
CA THR A 176 19.95 13.82 22.71
C THR A 176 20.57 13.36 21.41
N MET A 177 19.80 12.66 20.58
CA MET A 177 20.19 12.22 19.27
C MET A 177 19.06 12.48 18.29
N SER A 178 19.40 12.97 17.10
CA SER A 178 18.47 13.14 15.98
C SER A 178 19.08 12.46 14.76
N ALA A 179 18.51 11.34 14.35
CA ALA A 179 18.95 10.62 13.17
C ALA A 179 18.62 11.40 11.88
N ALA A 180 19.55 11.43 10.91
CA ALA A 180 19.36 12.12 9.64
C ALA A 180 18.37 11.38 8.70
N LYS A 181 18.17 10.08 8.91
CA LYS A 181 17.18 9.23 8.22
C LYS A 181 16.21 8.63 9.24
N ALA A 182 15.37 7.70 8.80
CA ALA A 182 14.45 6.98 9.69
C ALA A 182 15.19 6.32 10.86
N VAL A 183 16.34 5.70 10.59
CA VAL A 183 17.26 5.12 11.56
C VAL A 183 18.67 5.60 11.27
N GLY A 184 19.56 5.60 12.28
CA GLY A 184 20.91 6.12 12.18
C GLY A 184 21.98 5.20 12.79
N GLY A 185 23.26 5.51 12.51
CA GLY A 185 24.39 4.82 13.08
C GLY A 185 24.90 5.42 14.38
N ASP A 186 24.63 6.71 14.60
CA ASP A 186 25.09 7.43 15.78
C ASP A 186 24.43 6.90 17.05
N PHE A 187 25.14 6.94 18.16
CA PHE A 187 24.57 6.65 19.47
C PHE A 187 25.35 7.28 20.60
N TYR A 188 24.68 7.40 21.71
CA TYR A 188 25.27 7.67 23.01
C TYR A 188 24.83 6.59 24.01
N ASP A 189 25.66 6.36 25.01
CA ASP A 189 25.30 5.56 26.18
C ASP A 189 25.97 6.12 27.43
N PHE A 190 25.34 5.92 28.59
CA PHE A 190 25.90 6.22 29.89
C PHE A 190 25.34 5.27 30.93
N PHE A 191 26.20 4.87 31.86
CA PHE A 191 25.89 3.91 32.94
C PHE A 191 26.91 3.98 34.03
N LEU A 192 26.53 3.58 35.22
CA LEU A 192 27.49 3.40 36.31
C LEU A 192 28.19 2.06 36.13
N VAL A 193 29.53 2.11 36.11
CA VAL A 193 30.37 0.89 36.11
C VAL A 193 30.43 0.34 37.54
N ASP A 194 30.57 1.24 38.50
CA ASP A 194 30.46 1.00 39.96
C ASP A 194 30.05 2.33 40.66
N ASP A 195 30.05 2.34 42.00
CA ASP A 195 29.61 3.52 42.78
C ASP A 195 30.47 4.78 42.55
N ASN A 196 31.69 4.65 42.00
CA ASN A 196 32.63 5.74 41.81
C ASN A 196 32.97 6.02 40.33
N HIS A 197 32.53 5.17 39.40
CA HIS A 197 32.90 5.29 38.01
C HIS A 197 31.67 5.36 37.10
N LEU A 198 31.57 6.48 36.38
CA LEU A 198 30.59 6.71 35.32
C LEU A 198 31.21 6.41 33.98
N GLY A 199 30.65 5.43 33.26
CA GLY A 199 30.97 5.20 31.85
C GLY A 199 30.04 6.02 30.95
N PHE A 200 30.59 6.67 29.94
CA PHE A 200 29.84 7.28 28.88
C PHE A 200 30.49 7.04 27.51
N THR A 201 29.70 6.91 26.47
CA THR A 201 30.13 6.65 25.10
C THR A 201 29.38 7.55 24.15
N ILE A 202 30.07 8.13 23.17
CA ILE A 202 29.49 8.76 21.98
C ILE A 202 30.18 8.12 20.80
N ALA A 203 29.40 7.62 19.84
CA ALA A 203 29.94 6.91 18.69
C ALA A 203 29.14 7.25 17.42
N ASP A 204 29.85 7.22 16.31
CA ASP A 204 29.34 7.39 14.96
C ASP A 204 29.73 6.15 14.13
N VAL A 205 28.75 5.48 13.55
CA VAL A 205 28.95 4.34 12.66
C VAL A 205 28.99 4.83 11.23
N SER A 206 30.04 4.48 10.53
CA SER A 206 30.16 4.77 9.09
C SER A 206 29.01 4.14 8.33
N ASP A 207 28.44 4.88 7.35
CA ASP A 207 27.24 4.55 6.58
C ASP A 207 25.92 5.05 7.25
N LYS A 208 24.78 4.82 6.60
CA LYS A 208 23.45 5.32 7.00
C LYS A 208 22.36 4.28 6.76
N GLY A 209 21.27 4.41 7.52
CA GLY A 209 20.11 3.55 7.36
C GLY A 209 20.22 2.25 8.16
N ILE A 210 19.54 1.21 7.70
CA ILE A 210 19.34 -0.05 8.45
C ILE A 210 20.65 -0.77 8.83
N PRO A 211 21.64 -0.94 7.91
CA PRO A 211 22.88 -1.61 8.28
C PRO A 211 23.63 -0.87 9.40
N ALA A 212 23.72 0.45 9.31
CA ALA A 212 24.36 1.26 10.35
C ALA A 212 23.62 1.19 11.68
N ALA A 213 22.28 1.16 11.65
CA ALA A 213 21.45 1.04 12.85
C ALA A 213 21.63 -0.31 13.57
N ILE A 214 21.77 -1.40 12.81
CA ILE A 214 22.04 -2.74 13.38
C ILE A 214 23.43 -2.77 14.00
N PHE A 215 24.44 -2.28 13.28
CA PHE A 215 25.81 -2.23 13.79
C PHE A 215 25.92 -1.36 15.04
N MET A 216 25.19 -0.24 15.09
CA MET A 216 25.05 0.62 16.26
C MET A 216 24.57 -0.16 17.50
N ALA A 217 23.46 -0.91 17.34
CA ALA A 217 22.87 -1.67 18.45
C ALA A 217 23.83 -2.75 19.00
N ILE A 218 24.54 -3.43 18.10
CA ILE A 218 25.56 -4.43 18.45
C ILE A 218 26.73 -3.75 19.14
N SER A 219 27.29 -2.71 18.56
CA SER A 219 28.46 -1.98 19.07
C SER A 219 28.19 -1.41 20.47
N ARG A 220 27.04 -0.74 20.66
CA ARG A 220 26.62 -0.22 21.94
C ARG A 220 26.53 -1.35 23.00
N THR A 221 25.94 -2.47 22.64
CA THR A 221 25.77 -3.61 23.55
C THR A 221 27.10 -4.19 23.97
N VAL A 222 28.01 -4.41 23.00
CA VAL A 222 29.34 -4.95 23.24
C VAL A 222 30.16 -4.01 24.11
N ILE A 223 30.21 -2.71 23.77
CA ILE A 223 30.97 -1.70 24.54
C ILE A 223 30.47 -1.65 25.98
N ARG A 224 29.15 -1.59 26.22
CA ARG A 224 28.58 -1.56 27.53
C ARG A 224 28.90 -2.83 28.35
N ALA A 225 28.75 -4.00 27.74
CA ALA A 225 29.03 -5.28 28.39
C ALA A 225 30.50 -5.43 28.78
N THR A 226 31.42 -4.95 27.95
CA THR A 226 32.86 -4.97 28.19
C THR A 226 33.23 -3.93 29.27
N ALA A 227 32.67 -2.73 29.19
CA ALA A 227 32.94 -1.66 30.15
C ALA A 227 32.54 -2.01 31.58
N LEU A 228 31.48 -2.77 31.79
CA LEU A 228 31.04 -3.25 33.11
C LEU A 228 32.03 -4.23 33.75
N ARG A 229 33.02 -4.73 33.01
CA ARG A 229 34.05 -5.66 33.48
C ARG A 229 35.44 -5.03 33.56
N GLN A 230 35.61 -3.88 32.92
CA GLN A 230 36.91 -3.25 32.75
C GLN A 230 36.84 -1.74 33.05
N LEU A 231 37.60 -1.30 34.04
CA LEU A 231 37.69 0.13 34.40
C LEU A 231 38.57 0.92 33.42
N SER A 232 39.44 0.26 32.67
CA SER A 232 40.29 0.93 31.67
C SER A 232 39.58 1.10 30.32
N PRO A 233 39.28 2.36 29.89
CA PRO A 233 38.66 2.59 28.58
C PRO A 233 39.47 2.02 27.40
N ALA A 234 40.77 2.05 27.47
CA ALA A 234 41.65 1.51 26.42
C ALA A 234 41.49 -0.03 26.26
N VAL A 235 41.43 -0.75 27.38
CA VAL A 235 41.22 -2.20 27.36
C VAL A 235 39.80 -2.54 26.89
N CYS A 236 38.79 -1.80 27.38
CA CYS A 236 37.41 -1.93 26.95
C CYS A 236 37.27 -1.78 25.43
N MET A 237 37.84 -0.72 24.86
CA MET A 237 37.76 -0.48 23.40
C MET A 237 38.48 -1.54 22.59
N LYS A 238 39.64 -2.03 23.07
CA LYS A 238 40.37 -3.12 22.39
C LYS A 238 39.58 -4.41 22.39
N GLU A 239 39.06 -4.84 23.54
CA GLU A 239 38.26 -6.06 23.68
C GLU A 239 36.97 -5.94 22.86
N SER A 240 36.29 -4.79 22.86
CA SER A 240 35.11 -4.55 22.06
C SER A 240 35.41 -4.66 20.56
N ASN A 241 36.52 -4.08 20.10
CA ASN A 241 36.95 -4.18 18.71
C ASN A 241 37.26 -5.65 18.34
N ASP A 242 37.99 -6.38 19.19
CA ASP A 242 38.30 -7.78 18.95
C ASP A 242 37.06 -8.66 18.84
N LEU A 243 36.00 -8.37 19.61
CA LEU A 243 34.71 -9.05 19.52
C LEU A 243 33.96 -8.70 18.25
N LEU A 244 33.90 -7.42 17.87
CA LEU A 244 33.18 -6.96 16.67
C LEU A 244 33.86 -7.45 15.37
N CYS A 245 35.19 -7.56 15.35
CA CYS A 245 35.95 -7.98 14.17
C CYS A 245 36.07 -9.49 13.98
N ARG A 246 35.79 -10.31 15.00
CA ARG A 246 35.91 -11.78 14.88
C ARG A 246 34.77 -12.43 14.11
N GLU A 247 33.64 -11.74 13.97
CA GLU A 247 32.45 -12.25 13.30
C GLU A 247 32.15 -11.53 11.97
N SER A 248 33.09 -10.69 11.48
CA SER A 248 32.96 -9.95 10.22
C SER A 248 33.76 -10.62 9.07
#